data_654500f9e28f059bf732a9491192e724
#
_entry.id   654500f9e28f059bf732a9491192e724
#
_cell.length_a   1.000
_cell.length_b   1.000
_cell.length_c   1.000
_cell.angle_alpha   90.00
_cell.angle_beta   90.00
_cell.angle_gamma   90.00
#
_symmetry.space_group_name_H-M   'P 1'
#
loop_
_entity.id
_entity.type
_entity.pdbx_description
1 polymer ?
#
loop_
_entity_poly.entity_id
_entity_poly.type
_entity_poly.pdbx_seq_one_letter_code
_entity_poly.pdbx_strand_id
1 'polypeptide(L)' 'MKERFEQRLFRIFAQAGYSPVQLLTITPEEMVEIPGITVPNIRAVLCVQNK' A
#
# COMPACT_ATOMS: atom_id res chain seq x y z
N MET A 1 16.69 -5.14 -13.64
CA MET A 1 15.71 -4.08 -13.76
C MET A 1 15.24 -3.62 -12.40
N LYS A 2 15.10 -2.31 -12.25
CA LYS A 2 14.61 -1.77 -11.00
C LYS A 2 13.09 -1.89 -10.95
N GLU A 3 12.59 -2.36 -9.83
CA GLU A 3 11.17 -2.37 -9.57
C GLU A 3 10.64 -0.97 -9.40
N ARG A 4 9.47 -0.69 -9.97
CA ARG A 4 8.83 0.59 -9.74
C ARG A 4 8.30 0.63 -8.30
N PHE A 5 8.22 1.85 -7.76
CA PHE A 5 7.70 2.06 -6.42
C PHE A 5 6.29 1.45 -6.26
N GLU A 6 5.47 1.60 -7.28
CA GLU A 6 4.10 1.07 -7.26
C GLU A 6 4.09 -0.45 -7.15
N GLN A 7 5.01 -1.13 -7.84
CA GLN A 7 5.09 -2.58 -7.78
C GLN A 7 5.52 -3.06 -6.40
N ARG A 8 6.45 -2.34 -5.78
CA ARG A 8 6.88 -2.64 -4.42
C ARG A 8 5.73 -2.47 -3.43
N LEU A 9 4.97 -1.41 -3.62
CA LEU A 9 3.82 -1.11 -2.78
C LEU A 9 2.80 -2.24 -2.85
N PHE A 10 2.44 -2.65 -4.07
CA PHE A 10 1.48 -3.74 -4.26
C PHE A 10 1.98 -5.04 -3.67
N ARG A 11 3.29 -5.29 -3.77
CA ARG A 11 3.87 -6.52 -3.22
C ARG A 11 3.71 -6.56 -1.70
N ILE A 12 3.97 -5.44 -1.02
CA ILE A 12 3.82 -5.38 0.44
C ILE A 12 2.39 -5.71 0.84
N PHE A 13 1.42 -5.10 0.15
CA PHE A 13 0.01 -5.33 0.46
C PHE A 13 -0.43 -6.74 0.09
N ALA A 14 0.05 -7.26 -1.03
CA ALA A 14 -0.28 -8.63 -1.45
C ALA A 14 0.20 -9.65 -0.43
N GLN A 15 1.40 -9.47 0.12
CA GLN A 15 1.94 -10.35 1.13
C GLN A 15 1.15 -10.28 2.43
N ALA A 16 0.53 -9.15 2.70
CA ALA A 16 -0.33 -8.98 3.86
C ALA A 16 -1.74 -9.50 3.65
N GLY A 17 -2.06 -9.96 2.43
CA GLY A 17 -3.37 -10.52 2.12
C GLY A 17 -4.36 -9.53 1.52
N TYR A 18 -3.88 -8.37 1.09
CA TYR A 18 -4.76 -7.36 0.49
C TYR A 18 -4.73 -7.45 -1.03
N SER A 19 -5.89 -7.25 -1.66
CA SER A 19 -5.97 -7.14 -3.11
C SER A 19 -5.83 -5.66 -3.53
N PRO A 20 -5.51 -5.38 -4.80
CA PRO A 20 -5.42 -4.00 -5.27
C PRO A 20 -6.70 -3.20 -5.06
N VAL A 21 -7.87 -3.85 -5.16
CA VAL A 21 -9.16 -3.17 -4.95
C VAL A 21 -9.29 -2.68 -3.51
N GLN A 22 -8.79 -3.47 -2.55
CA GLN A 22 -8.87 -3.10 -1.14
C GLN A 22 -8.05 -1.85 -0.83
N LEU A 23 -7.03 -1.55 -1.62
CA LEU A 23 -6.22 -0.35 -1.42
C LEU A 23 -7.01 0.94 -1.63
N LEU A 24 -8.14 0.86 -2.32
CA LEU A 24 -8.99 2.02 -2.56
C LEU A 24 -9.80 2.42 -1.33
N THR A 25 -9.95 1.50 -0.38
CA THR A 25 -10.79 1.71 0.80
C THR A 25 -10.05 1.47 2.12
N ILE A 26 -8.81 1.00 2.07
CA ILE A 26 -8.05 0.73 3.28
C ILE A 26 -7.77 2.01 4.07
N THR A 27 -7.82 1.93 5.39
CA THR A 27 -7.56 3.08 6.25
C THR A 27 -6.10 3.11 6.70
N PRO A 28 -5.57 4.29 7.07
CA PRO A 28 -4.21 4.37 7.62
C PRO A 28 -4.02 3.50 8.85
N GLU A 29 -5.05 3.36 9.67
CA GLU A 29 -4.96 2.53 10.87
C GLU A 29 -4.70 1.06 10.52
N GLU A 30 -5.32 0.58 9.45
CA GLU A 30 -5.08 -0.77 8.98
C GLU A 30 -3.68 -0.91 8.39
N MET A 31 -3.22 0.12 7.69
CA MET A 31 -1.93 0.09 7.04
C MET A 31 -0.77 0.03 8.02
N VAL A 32 -0.87 0.69 9.16
CA VAL A 32 0.22 0.71 10.13
C VAL A 32 0.44 -0.66 10.78
N GLU A 33 -0.52 -1.55 10.68
CA GLU A 33 -0.39 -2.91 11.22
C GLU A 33 0.29 -3.86 10.25
N ILE A 34 0.51 -3.44 9.01
CA ILE A 34 1.12 -4.30 7.99
C ILE A 34 2.63 -4.37 8.23
N PRO A 35 3.23 -5.58 8.36
CA PRO A 35 4.68 -5.71 8.50
C PRO A 35 5.39 -5.15 7.27
N GLY A 36 6.42 -4.36 7.48
CA GLY A 36 7.20 -3.79 6.40
C GLY A 36 6.64 -2.51 5.79
N ILE A 37 5.47 -2.04 6.27
CA ILE A 37 4.90 -0.79 5.78
C ILE A 37 5.76 0.40 6.23
N THR A 38 5.84 1.42 5.38
CA THR A 38 6.56 2.66 5.70
C THR A 38 5.65 3.85 5.47
N VAL A 39 6.03 4.99 6.04
CA VAL A 39 5.24 6.22 5.87
C VAL A 39 5.07 6.60 4.40
N PRO A 40 6.11 6.56 3.55
CA PRO A 40 5.92 6.83 2.13
C PRO A 40 4.90 5.91 1.46
N ASN A 41 4.83 4.64 1.89
CA ASN A 41 3.86 3.70 1.34
C ASN A 41 2.43 4.12 1.70
N ILE A 42 2.22 4.51 2.95
CA ILE A 42 0.90 4.96 3.41
C ILE A 42 0.49 6.21 2.65
N ARG A 43 1.41 7.15 2.48
CA ARG A 43 1.12 8.39 1.74
C ARG A 43 0.78 8.11 0.28
N ALA A 44 1.47 7.15 -0.33
CA ALA A 44 1.20 6.79 -1.72
C ALA A 44 -0.21 6.23 -1.88
N VAL A 45 -0.64 5.38 -0.96
CA VAL A 45 -1.98 4.83 -0.99
C VAL A 45 -3.03 5.92 -0.80
N LEU A 46 -2.82 6.82 0.14
CA LEU A 46 -3.75 7.93 0.37
C LEU A 46 -3.84 8.83 -0.86
N CYS A 47 -2.73 9.04 -1.54
CA CYS A 47 -2.71 9.84 -2.76
C CYS A 47 -3.56 9.19 -3.85
N VAL A 48 -3.46 7.87 -3.99
CA VAL A 48 -4.28 7.14 -4.97
C VAL A 48 -5.76 7.23 -4.62
N GLN A 49 -6.09 7.13 -3.34
CA GLN A 49 -7.47 7.20 -2.90
C GLN A 49 -8.11 8.58 -3.15
N ASN A 50 -7.30 9.62 -3.19
CA ASN A 50 -7.77 10.99 -3.36
C ASN A 50 -7.88 11.44 -4.80
N LYS A 51 -7.59 10.59 -5.74
CA LYS A 51 -7.70 10.95 -7.16
C LYS A 51 -9.12 10.89 -7.67
#